data_8939eaa59c10ec800965e57bc6144bb0
#
_entry.id   8939eaa59c10ec800965e57bc6144bb0
#
_cell.length_a   1.000
_cell.length_b   1.000
_cell.length_c   1.000
_cell.angle_alpha   90.00
_cell.angle_beta   90.00
_cell.angle_gamma   90.00
#
_symmetry.space_group_name_H-M   'P 1'
#
loop_
_entity.id
_entity.type
_entity.pdbx_description
1 polymer ?
#
loop_
_entity_poly.entity_id
_entity_poly.type
_entity_poly.pdbx_seq_one_letter_code
_entity_poly.pdbx_strand_id
1 'polypeptide(L)'
;MSITKEFDTITAISTPLGEGAIGIVRLSGTDAIAIANKVFKGKNLETVDSHTINYGHIVENNEIIDEVMVSVMRAPKTFTREDVVEINTHGGVAVTNEILQLLIRSGARMAEPGEFTKRAFLNGRIDLTQAEAVMDLIRADRKSVV
;
A
#
# COMPACT_ATOMS: atom_id res chain seq x y z
N MET A 1 2.53 19.36 12.80
CA MET A 1 1.60 20.06 11.93
C MET A 1 0.68 19.09 11.25
N SER A 2 -0.61 19.26 11.47
CA SER A 2 -1.63 18.34 10.99
C SER A 2 -1.75 18.25 9.47
N ILE A 3 -1.40 19.31 8.76
CA ILE A 3 -1.50 19.36 7.29
C ILE A 3 -0.54 18.40 6.63
N THR A 4 0.70 18.33 7.11
CA THR A 4 1.72 17.42 6.56
C THR A 4 1.34 15.95 6.79
N LYS A 5 0.71 15.63 7.91
CA LYS A 5 0.32 14.28 8.25
C LYS A 5 -0.72 13.71 7.27
N GLU A 6 -1.62 14.55 6.76
CA GLU A 6 -2.64 14.12 5.81
C GLU A 6 -2.09 13.74 4.44
N PHE A 7 -0.87 14.17 4.13
CA PHE A 7 -0.22 13.90 2.85
C PHE A 7 0.98 12.95 2.97
N ASP A 8 1.20 12.38 4.16
CA ASP A 8 2.22 11.35 4.35
C ASP A 8 1.92 10.16 3.47
N THR A 9 2.97 9.47 3.03
CA THR A 9 2.81 8.20 2.34
C THR A 9 2.38 7.15 3.35
N ILE A 10 1.26 6.49 3.07
CA ILE A 10 0.66 5.49 3.94
C ILE A 10 0.78 4.09 3.36
N THR A 11 0.79 3.11 4.25
CA THR A 11 0.87 1.71 3.86
C THR A 11 -0.03 0.84 4.75
N ALA A 12 -0.57 -0.21 4.17
CA ALA A 12 -1.34 -1.22 4.90
C ALA A 12 -1.43 -2.49 4.08
N ILE A 13 -1.74 -3.59 4.76
CA ILE A 13 -2.10 -4.83 4.09
C ILE A 13 -3.54 -4.67 3.59
N SER A 14 -3.74 -4.79 2.27
CA SER A 14 -5.03 -4.50 1.64
C SER A 14 -5.86 -5.74 1.34
N THR A 15 -5.37 -6.93 1.68
CA THR A 15 -6.11 -8.18 1.51
C THR A 15 -6.28 -8.88 2.85
N PRO A 16 -7.39 -9.63 3.05
CA PRO A 16 -7.50 -10.48 4.23
C PRO A 16 -6.35 -11.49 4.24
N LEU A 17 -5.68 -11.64 5.38
CA LEU A 17 -4.60 -12.60 5.53
C LEU A 17 -5.18 -13.96 5.91
N GLY A 18 -4.69 -15.01 5.23
CA GLY A 18 -5.05 -16.38 5.49
C GLY A 18 -3.98 -17.32 4.98
N GLU A 19 -3.98 -18.55 5.46
CA GLU A 19 -3.02 -19.56 5.00
C GLU A 19 -3.14 -19.77 3.50
N GLY A 20 -2.00 -19.75 2.80
CA GLY A 20 -1.94 -19.97 1.37
C GLY A 20 -2.43 -18.81 0.51
N ALA A 21 -2.85 -17.72 1.12
CA ALA A 21 -3.32 -16.56 0.38
C ALA A 21 -2.15 -15.65 -0.02
N ILE A 22 -2.26 -15.05 -1.20
CA ILE A 22 -1.33 -14.01 -1.62
C ILE A 22 -1.70 -12.73 -0.86
N GLY A 23 -0.73 -12.16 -0.16
CA GLY A 23 -0.91 -10.88 0.50
C GLY A 23 -0.66 -9.72 -0.46
N ILE A 24 -1.34 -8.62 -0.25
CA ILE A 24 -1.06 -7.37 -0.96
C ILE A 24 -0.77 -6.30 0.07
N VAL A 25 0.43 -5.72 0.00
CA VAL A 25 0.80 -4.56 0.82
C VAL A 25 0.74 -3.35 -0.10
N ARG A 26 -0.09 -2.38 0.26
CA ARG A 26 -0.32 -1.18 -0.55
C ARG A 26 0.36 0.04 0.08
N LEU A 27 0.95 0.87 -0.79
CA LEU A 27 1.45 2.20 -0.45
C LEU A 27 0.69 3.22 -1.26
N SER A 28 0.38 4.37 -0.67
CA SER A 28 -0.21 5.49 -1.39
C SER A 28 0.37 6.81 -0.87
N GLY A 29 0.80 7.65 -1.77
CA GLY A 29 1.35 8.96 -1.44
C GLY A 29 2.47 9.38 -2.36
N THR A 30 2.97 10.58 -2.14
CA THR A 30 4.02 11.18 -2.96
C THR A 30 5.29 10.34 -3.01
N ASP A 31 5.64 9.68 -1.90
CA ASP A 31 6.87 8.91 -1.79
C ASP A 31 6.67 7.40 -1.93
N ALA A 32 5.49 6.95 -2.37
CA ALA A 32 5.18 5.52 -2.46
C ALA A 32 6.20 4.76 -3.31
N ILE A 33 6.50 5.28 -4.49
CA ILE A 33 7.43 4.62 -5.42
C ILE A 33 8.85 4.63 -4.85
N ALA A 34 9.30 5.77 -4.32
CA ALA A 34 10.64 5.89 -3.75
C ALA A 34 10.84 4.95 -2.55
N ILE A 35 9.85 4.86 -1.67
CA ILE A 35 9.92 3.97 -0.50
C ILE A 35 9.97 2.51 -0.94
N ALA A 36 9.08 2.10 -1.86
CA ALA A 36 9.09 0.73 -2.38
C ALA A 36 10.43 0.41 -3.05
N ASN A 37 10.97 1.35 -3.82
CA ASN A 37 12.22 1.15 -4.53
C ASN A 37 13.41 0.92 -3.60
N LYS A 38 13.39 1.48 -2.41
CA LYS A 38 14.47 1.29 -1.41
C LYS A 38 14.62 -0.17 -1.01
N VAL A 39 13.55 -0.93 -1.00
CA VAL A 39 13.52 -2.31 -0.49
C VAL A 39 13.36 -3.33 -1.61
N PHE A 40 13.22 -2.88 -2.84
CA PHE A 40 12.97 -3.74 -4.00
C PHE A 40 14.25 -4.01 -4.77
N LYS A 41 14.52 -5.29 -5.04
CA LYS A 41 15.61 -5.71 -5.92
C LYS A 41 15.02 -6.22 -7.23
N GLY A 42 15.25 -5.48 -8.29
CA GLY A 42 14.75 -5.72 -9.63
C GLY A 42 14.95 -4.46 -10.45
N LYS A 43 14.00 -4.14 -11.31
CA LYS A 43 14.05 -2.89 -12.06
C LYS A 43 13.95 -1.69 -11.13
N ASN A 44 14.51 -0.56 -11.55
CA ASN A 44 14.34 0.69 -10.83
C ASN A 44 12.87 1.13 -10.95
N LEU A 45 12.12 1.07 -9.85
CA LEU A 45 10.70 1.38 -9.85
C LEU A 45 10.41 2.84 -10.19
N GLU A 46 11.37 3.72 -9.96
CA GLU A 46 11.20 5.14 -10.29
C GLU A 46 11.22 5.43 -11.78
N THR A 47 11.72 4.49 -12.58
CA THR A 47 11.83 4.65 -14.03
C THR A 47 10.87 3.78 -14.84
N VAL A 48 10.14 2.85 -14.20
CA VAL A 48 9.17 2.02 -14.92
C VAL A 48 7.94 2.82 -15.30
N ASP A 49 7.24 2.39 -16.34
CA ASP A 49 5.99 3.02 -16.76
C ASP A 49 4.90 2.79 -15.74
N SER A 50 3.90 3.68 -15.76
CA SER A 50 2.72 3.53 -14.91
C SER A 50 1.89 2.33 -15.35
N HIS A 51 1.25 1.68 -14.37
CA HIS A 51 0.39 0.51 -14.58
C HIS A 51 1.17 -0.69 -15.13
N THR A 52 2.37 -0.88 -14.59
CA THR A 52 3.21 -2.04 -14.89
C THR A 52 3.35 -2.93 -13.67
N ILE A 53 3.58 -4.21 -13.91
CA ILE A 53 3.86 -5.21 -12.89
C ILE A 53 5.31 -5.62 -13.03
N ASN A 54 6.06 -5.54 -11.94
CA ASN A 54 7.51 -5.74 -11.95
C ASN A 54 7.90 -6.88 -11.03
N TYR A 55 8.51 -7.91 -11.58
CA TYR A 55 9.00 -9.05 -10.82
C TYR A 55 10.30 -8.70 -10.10
N GLY A 56 10.45 -9.17 -8.89
CA GLY A 56 11.69 -9.03 -8.14
C GLY A 56 11.58 -9.57 -6.74
N HIS A 57 12.39 -9.01 -5.85
CA HIS A 57 12.47 -9.47 -4.46
C HIS A 57 12.43 -8.28 -3.51
N ILE A 58 11.84 -8.49 -2.35
CA ILE A 58 12.00 -7.56 -1.23
C ILE A 58 13.23 -8.01 -0.45
N VAL A 59 14.12 -7.06 -0.19
CA VAL A 59 15.40 -7.34 0.49
C VAL A 59 15.62 -6.39 1.66
N GLU A 60 16.28 -6.90 2.68
CA GLU A 60 16.76 -6.11 3.81
C GLU A 60 18.13 -6.60 4.19
N ASN A 61 19.12 -5.69 4.29
CA ASN A 61 20.50 -6.01 4.63
C ASN A 61 21.07 -7.13 3.73
N ASN A 62 20.79 -7.06 2.44
CA ASN A 62 21.20 -8.02 1.42
C ASN A 62 20.58 -9.42 1.55
N GLU A 63 19.63 -9.59 2.46
CA GLU A 63 18.88 -10.84 2.58
C GLU A 63 17.54 -10.72 1.88
N ILE A 64 17.17 -11.76 1.13
CA ILE A 64 15.89 -11.82 0.45
C ILE A 64 14.82 -12.21 1.46
N ILE A 65 13.79 -11.35 1.59
CA ILE A 65 12.64 -11.62 2.45
C ILE A 65 11.58 -12.40 1.69
N ASP A 66 11.31 -12.01 0.44
CA ASP A 66 10.28 -12.66 -0.37
C ASP A 66 10.47 -12.37 -1.84
N GLU A 67 9.96 -13.26 -2.67
CA GLU A 67 9.81 -13.05 -4.11
C GLU A 67 8.46 -12.37 -4.33
N VAL A 68 8.44 -11.28 -5.08
CA VAL A 68 7.25 -10.43 -5.18
C VAL A 68 6.97 -9.96 -6.61
N MET A 69 5.74 -9.54 -6.81
CA MET A 69 5.33 -8.78 -7.99
C MET A 69 4.92 -7.39 -7.50
N VAL A 70 5.53 -6.35 -8.04
CA VAL A 70 5.27 -4.98 -7.62
C VAL A 70 4.57 -4.22 -8.73
N SER A 71 3.36 -3.75 -8.45
CA SER A 71 2.59 -2.92 -9.37
C SER A 71 2.85 -1.46 -9.06
N VAL A 72 3.21 -0.69 -10.07
CA VAL A 72 3.47 0.75 -9.94
C VAL A 72 2.39 1.49 -10.72
N MET A 73 1.66 2.36 -10.02
CA MET A 73 0.57 3.14 -10.61
C MET A 73 0.76 4.61 -10.23
N ARG A 74 0.94 5.47 -11.24
CA ARG A 74 1.24 6.89 -11.01
C ARG A 74 -0.04 7.72 -10.98
N ALA A 75 -0.04 8.73 -10.12
CA ALA A 75 -1.10 9.72 -10.09
C ALA A 75 -1.32 10.34 -11.48
N PRO A 76 -2.54 10.75 -11.83
CA PRO A 76 -3.76 10.70 -11.02
C PRO A 76 -4.64 9.47 -11.27
N LYS A 77 -4.24 8.54 -12.15
CA LYS A 77 -5.08 7.40 -12.56
C LYS A 77 -4.95 6.24 -11.57
N THR A 78 -5.27 6.51 -10.30
CA THR A 78 -5.20 5.52 -9.21
C THR A 78 -6.42 5.67 -8.32
N PHE A 79 -6.61 4.70 -7.41
CA PHE A 79 -7.74 4.74 -6.50
C PHE A 79 -7.75 6.02 -5.64
N THR A 80 -6.60 6.43 -5.14
CA THR A 80 -6.48 7.60 -4.27
C THR A 80 -6.16 8.89 -5.02
N ARG A 81 -5.88 8.80 -6.31
CA ARG A 81 -5.29 9.87 -7.14
C ARG A 81 -3.89 10.28 -6.72
N GLU A 82 -3.25 9.48 -5.87
CA GLU A 82 -1.83 9.61 -5.52
C GLU A 82 -1.04 8.52 -6.25
N ASP A 83 0.28 8.56 -6.16
CA ASP A 83 1.10 7.43 -6.60
C ASP A 83 0.79 6.25 -5.68
N VAL A 84 0.51 5.10 -6.29
CA VAL A 84 0.15 3.87 -5.56
C VAL A 84 1.10 2.76 -5.99
N VAL A 85 1.59 2.01 -5.01
CA VAL A 85 2.37 0.80 -5.24
C VAL A 85 1.68 -0.35 -4.50
N GLU A 86 1.57 -1.50 -5.17
CA GLU A 86 1.06 -2.71 -4.55
C GLU A 86 2.09 -3.81 -4.68
N ILE A 87 2.45 -4.41 -3.54
CA ILE A 87 3.43 -5.49 -3.48
C ILE A 87 2.67 -6.79 -3.20
N ASN A 88 2.68 -7.69 -4.18
CA ASN A 88 2.07 -9.01 -4.04
C ASN A 88 3.10 -9.96 -3.43
N THR A 89 2.81 -10.44 -2.23
CA THR A 89 3.71 -11.29 -1.44
C THR A 89 3.36 -12.76 -1.59
N HIS A 90 4.33 -13.64 -1.41
CA HIS A 90 4.14 -15.09 -1.55
C HIS A 90 4.47 -15.86 -0.27
N GLY A 91 5.15 -15.24 0.67
CA GLY A 91 5.66 -15.91 1.87
C GLY A 91 4.66 -16.13 3.00
N GLY A 92 3.39 -15.80 2.80
CA GLY A 92 2.36 -15.99 3.82
C GLY A 92 2.23 -14.82 4.80
N VAL A 93 1.46 -15.03 5.88
CA VAL A 93 1.07 -13.97 6.82
C VAL A 93 2.28 -13.32 7.48
N ALA A 94 3.20 -14.12 7.99
CA ALA A 94 4.37 -13.61 8.72
C ALA A 94 5.26 -12.74 7.81
N VAL A 95 5.50 -13.21 6.59
CA VAL A 95 6.34 -12.48 5.63
C VAL A 95 5.66 -11.20 5.17
N THR A 96 4.34 -11.25 4.95
CA THR A 96 3.58 -10.07 4.55
C THR A 96 3.65 -8.98 5.63
N ASN A 97 3.50 -9.37 6.90
CA ASN A 97 3.66 -8.45 8.03
C ASN A 97 5.09 -7.91 8.14
N GLU A 98 6.08 -8.74 7.87
CA GLU A 98 7.49 -8.33 7.89
C GLU A 98 7.74 -7.25 6.83
N ILE A 99 7.19 -7.42 5.63
CA ILE A 99 7.31 -6.43 4.55
C ILE A 99 6.62 -5.13 4.95
N LEU A 100 5.43 -5.21 5.53
CA LEU A 100 4.72 -4.03 6.03
C LEU A 100 5.59 -3.25 7.02
N GLN A 101 6.18 -3.94 8.00
CA GLN A 101 7.03 -3.29 8.99
C GLN A 101 8.28 -2.67 8.35
N LEU A 102 8.85 -3.35 7.36
CA LEU A 102 10.01 -2.82 6.63
C LEU A 102 9.67 -1.52 5.90
N LEU A 103 8.50 -1.45 5.27
CA LEU A 103 8.05 -0.23 4.59
C LEU A 103 7.84 0.92 5.58
N ILE A 104 7.32 0.63 6.75
CA ILE A 104 7.16 1.64 7.80
C ILE A 104 8.52 2.16 8.24
N ARG A 105 9.49 1.28 8.46
CA ARG A 105 10.88 1.67 8.79
C ARG A 105 11.54 2.46 7.66
N SER A 106 11.07 2.27 6.44
CA SER A 106 11.66 2.92 5.26
C SER A 106 11.01 4.27 4.92
N GLY A 107 10.02 4.70 5.71
CA GLY A 107 9.46 6.04 5.58
C GLY A 107 7.94 6.11 5.42
N ALA A 108 7.25 5.00 5.30
CA ALA A 108 5.79 4.98 5.22
C ALA A 108 5.18 5.03 6.62
N ARG A 109 3.96 5.54 6.72
CA ARG A 109 3.17 5.52 7.94
C ARG A 109 2.07 4.48 7.81
N MET A 110 1.77 3.75 8.88
CA MET A 110 0.65 2.82 8.88
C MET A 110 -0.65 3.58 8.60
N ALA A 111 -1.42 3.11 7.62
CA ALA A 111 -2.71 3.69 7.31
C ALA A 111 -3.71 3.41 8.44
N GLU A 112 -4.56 4.40 8.71
CA GLU A 112 -5.71 4.21 9.59
C GLU A 112 -6.82 3.46 8.83
N PRO A 113 -7.72 2.77 9.54
CA PRO A 113 -8.85 2.12 8.85
C PRO A 113 -9.60 3.12 7.97
N GLY A 114 -9.78 2.77 6.70
CA GLY A 114 -10.49 3.61 5.73
C GLY A 114 -9.69 4.77 5.17
N GLU A 115 -8.42 4.87 5.49
CA GLU A 115 -7.62 6.04 5.08
C GLU A 115 -7.41 6.12 3.56
N PHE A 116 -7.28 5.00 2.87
CA PHE A 116 -7.19 5.04 1.40
C PHE A 116 -8.47 5.63 0.79
N THR A 117 -9.62 5.25 1.31
CA THR A 117 -10.91 5.80 0.88
C THR A 117 -11.01 7.29 1.22
N LYS A 118 -10.57 7.67 2.42
CA LYS A 118 -10.52 9.08 2.82
C LYS A 118 -9.67 9.90 1.84
N ARG A 119 -8.52 9.38 1.43
CA ARG A 119 -7.64 10.04 0.46
C ARG A 119 -8.31 10.17 -0.91
N ALA A 120 -9.01 9.12 -1.35
CA ALA A 120 -9.77 9.16 -2.60
C ALA A 120 -10.82 10.27 -2.56
N PHE A 121 -11.52 10.43 -1.44
CA PHE A 121 -12.49 11.51 -1.25
C PHE A 121 -11.80 12.88 -1.24
N LEU A 122 -10.76 13.06 -0.45
CA LEU A 122 -10.04 14.34 -0.34
C LEU A 122 -9.45 14.78 -1.67
N ASN A 123 -9.05 13.83 -2.51
CA ASN A 123 -8.50 14.09 -3.83
C ASN A 123 -9.57 14.14 -4.94
N GLY A 124 -10.85 14.11 -4.56
CA GLY A 124 -11.95 14.34 -5.49
C GLY A 124 -12.31 13.15 -6.38
N ARG A 125 -11.82 11.93 -6.07
CA ARG A 125 -12.11 10.76 -6.90
C ARG A 125 -13.49 10.19 -6.62
N ILE A 126 -13.95 10.24 -5.39
CA ILE A 126 -15.27 9.76 -4.98
C ILE A 126 -15.99 10.87 -4.23
N ASP A 127 -17.32 10.83 -4.22
CA ASP A 127 -18.12 11.81 -3.48
C ASP A 127 -18.29 11.38 -2.01
N LEU A 128 -18.87 12.26 -1.22
CA LEU A 128 -19.06 12.01 0.21
C LEU A 128 -19.95 10.79 0.47
N THR A 129 -21.02 10.62 -0.32
CA THR A 129 -21.91 9.47 -0.17
C THR A 129 -21.17 8.16 -0.42
N GLN A 130 -20.34 8.10 -1.46
CA GLN A 130 -19.52 6.92 -1.75
C GLN A 130 -18.52 6.66 -0.64
N ALA A 131 -17.88 7.69 -0.11
CA ALA A 131 -16.93 7.57 0.97
C ALA A 131 -17.61 7.06 2.25
N GLU A 132 -18.77 7.59 2.59
CA GLU A 132 -19.53 7.16 3.76
C GLU A 132 -19.96 5.70 3.65
N ALA A 133 -20.39 5.26 2.47
CA ALA A 133 -20.79 3.86 2.26
C ALA A 133 -19.65 2.89 2.53
N VAL A 134 -18.45 3.20 2.03
CA VAL A 134 -17.26 2.37 2.27
C VAL A 134 -16.87 2.38 3.74
N MET A 135 -16.89 3.55 4.38
CA MET A 135 -16.57 3.67 5.81
C MET A 135 -17.53 2.90 6.70
N ASP A 136 -18.84 2.91 6.34
CA ASP A 136 -19.84 2.15 7.08
C ASP A 136 -19.58 0.64 6.99
N LEU A 137 -19.17 0.14 5.81
CA LEU A 137 -18.80 -1.27 5.65
C LEU A 137 -17.58 -1.63 6.51
N ILE A 138 -16.57 -0.77 6.55
CA ILE A 138 -15.37 -0.98 7.36
C ILE A 138 -15.73 -1.03 8.85
N ARG A 139 -16.59 -0.12 9.30
CA ARG A 139 -17.06 -0.09 10.70
C ARG A 139 -17.86 -1.34 11.06
N ALA A 140 -18.71 -1.80 10.15
CA ALA A 140 -19.50 -3.02 10.35
C ALA A 140 -18.59 -4.24 10.50
N ASP A 141 -17.57 -4.38 9.67
CA ASP A 141 -16.59 -5.46 9.75
C ASP A 141 -15.84 -5.44 11.08
N ARG A 142 -15.45 -4.26 11.54
CA ARG A 142 -14.76 -4.12 12.83
C ARG A 142 -15.65 -4.52 14.00
N LYS A 143 -16.92 -4.21 13.95
CA LYS A 143 -17.90 -4.58 14.98
C LYS A 143 -18.13 -6.10 15.00
N SER A 144 -18.14 -6.73 13.83
CA SER A 144 -18.37 -8.17 13.75
C SER A 144 -17.18 -9.00 14.22
N VAL A 145 -15.99 -8.44 14.28
CA VAL A 145 -14.77 -9.10 14.76
C VAL A 145 -14.68 -9.06 16.30
N VAL A 146 -15.35 -8.12 16.92
CA VAL A 146 -15.37 -7.98 18.37
C VAL A 146 -16.40 -8.92 18.98
#